data_b68dbfc90507806f792bb1938a42df19
#
_entry.id   b68dbfc90507806f792bb1938a42df19
#
_cell.length_a   1.000
_cell.length_b   1.000
_cell.length_c   1.000
_cell.angle_alpha   90.00
_cell.angle_beta   90.00
_cell.angle_gamma   90.00
#
_symmetry.space_group_name_H-M   'P 1'
#
loop_
_entity.id
_entity.type
_entity.pdbx_description
1 polymer ?
#
loop_
_entity_poly.entity_id
_entity_poly.type
_entity_poly.pdbx_seq_one_letter_code
_entity_poly.pdbx_strand_id
1 'polypeptide(L)'
;MENTFKLLKSNVKQLASVDFRFICLIGVLIFLPAFEAPKNLFALLFVLSWVVIAKKNNDWGGQWRTIDSIFLLWILAAIIVSINAMVSHQLYGGGFRDITRFILIAWVVSRINFSTEKIIQLVMLSILATVLTLIYAYFEGNGVLRELHSVGHINHSAIYLLITYATSLALLLFY
;
A
#
# COMPACT_ATOMS: atom_id res chain seq x y z
N MET A 1 -40.38 11.61 -11.72
CA MET A 1 -39.87 11.21 -10.43
C MET A 1 -39.39 9.73 -10.41
N GLU A 2 -40.09 8.80 -11.01
CA GLU A 2 -39.71 7.36 -10.99
C GLU A 2 -38.38 7.04 -11.71
N ASN A 3 -38.10 7.72 -12.82
CA ASN A 3 -36.84 7.54 -13.55
C ASN A 3 -35.60 8.04 -12.78
N THR A 4 -35.74 9.12 -12.02
CA THR A 4 -34.67 9.67 -11.19
C THR A 4 -34.32 8.72 -10.02
N PHE A 5 -35.35 8.07 -9.47
CA PHE A 5 -35.19 7.08 -8.39
C PHE A 5 -34.54 5.77 -8.89
N LYS A 6 -34.85 5.33 -10.12
CA LYS A 6 -34.21 4.17 -10.76
C LYS A 6 -32.75 4.45 -11.09
N LEU A 7 -32.43 5.63 -11.58
CA LEU A 7 -31.03 6.07 -11.82
C LEU A 7 -30.24 6.18 -10.54
N LEU A 8 -30.78 6.75 -9.46
CA LEU A 8 -30.14 6.78 -8.16
C LEU A 8 -29.90 5.37 -7.61
N LYS A 9 -30.86 4.48 -7.72
CA LYS A 9 -30.74 3.08 -7.25
C LYS A 9 -29.74 2.27 -8.05
N SER A 10 -29.62 2.52 -9.36
CA SER A 10 -28.59 1.91 -10.21
C SER A 10 -27.19 2.43 -9.88
N ASN A 11 -27.03 3.73 -9.67
CA ASN A 11 -25.76 4.35 -9.29
C ASN A 11 -25.31 3.91 -7.89
N VAL A 12 -26.24 3.78 -6.93
CA VAL A 12 -25.93 3.24 -5.58
C VAL A 12 -25.54 1.76 -5.66
N LYS A 13 -26.18 0.97 -6.53
CA LYS A 13 -25.80 -0.42 -6.76
C LYS A 13 -24.42 -0.55 -7.43
N GLN A 14 -24.08 0.35 -8.32
CA GLN A 14 -22.78 0.43 -8.98
C GLN A 14 -21.68 0.87 -8.02
N LEU A 15 -21.96 1.83 -7.12
CA LEU A 15 -21.08 2.21 -6.02
C LEU A 15 -20.89 1.09 -4.99
N ALA A 16 -21.94 0.32 -4.70
CA ALA A 16 -21.87 -0.84 -3.81
C ALA A 16 -21.08 -2.03 -4.41
N SER A 17 -20.80 -2.03 -5.72
CA SER A 17 -19.96 -3.03 -6.38
C SER A 17 -18.47 -2.70 -6.37
N VAL A 18 -18.09 -1.50 -5.91
CA VAL A 18 -16.68 -1.13 -5.79
C VAL A 18 -16.06 -1.91 -4.62
N ASP A 19 -15.04 -2.69 -4.92
CA ASP A 19 -14.31 -3.45 -3.93
C ASP A 19 -13.67 -2.50 -2.90
N PHE A 20 -14.19 -2.48 -1.68
CA PHE A 20 -13.71 -1.60 -0.62
C PHE A 20 -12.21 -1.77 -0.34
N ARG A 21 -11.68 -2.99 -0.53
CA ARG A 21 -10.23 -3.26 -0.46
C ARG A 21 -9.45 -2.44 -1.48
N PHE A 22 -10.00 -2.32 -2.69
CA PHE A 22 -9.38 -1.52 -3.76
C PHE A 22 -9.33 -0.04 -3.39
N ILE A 23 -10.41 0.50 -2.82
CA ILE A 23 -10.46 1.90 -2.34
C ILE A 23 -9.42 2.12 -1.22
N CYS A 24 -9.33 1.20 -0.27
CA CYS A 24 -8.34 1.31 0.80
C CYS A 24 -6.91 1.26 0.25
N LEU A 25 -6.63 0.40 -0.72
CA LEU A 25 -5.32 0.30 -1.34
C LEU A 25 -4.96 1.58 -2.13
N ILE A 26 -5.93 2.19 -2.82
CA ILE A 26 -5.80 3.52 -3.42
C ILE A 26 -5.39 4.55 -2.35
N GLY A 27 -6.08 4.57 -1.22
CA GLY A 27 -5.74 5.46 -0.10
C GLY A 27 -4.32 5.25 0.41
N VAL A 28 -3.89 3.99 0.56
CA VAL A 28 -2.49 3.69 0.92
C VAL A 28 -1.52 4.32 -0.08
N LEU A 29 -1.73 4.13 -1.38
CA LEU A 29 -0.82 4.59 -2.43
C LEU A 29 -0.76 6.12 -2.54
N ILE A 30 -1.90 6.81 -2.40
CA ILE A 30 -1.96 8.27 -2.44
C ILE A 30 -1.18 8.88 -1.27
N PHE A 31 -1.37 8.34 -0.07
CA PHE A 31 -0.76 8.91 1.13
C PHE A 31 0.63 8.37 1.44
N LEU A 32 1.06 7.30 0.73
CA LEU A 32 2.35 6.65 0.96
C LEU A 32 3.53 7.64 0.93
N PRO A 33 3.68 8.52 -0.07
CA PRO A 33 4.81 9.42 -0.14
C PRO A 33 4.71 10.67 0.76
N ALA A 34 3.48 11.09 1.14
CA ALA A 34 3.25 12.39 1.77
C ALA A 34 2.87 12.33 3.25
N PHE A 35 1.98 11.42 3.65
CA PHE A 35 1.32 11.47 4.96
C PHE A 35 1.33 10.13 5.68
N GLU A 36 2.00 10.08 6.85
CA GLU A 36 2.15 8.83 7.58
C GLU A 36 0.86 8.35 8.25
N ALA A 37 0.12 9.22 8.92
CA ALA A 37 -1.09 8.84 9.64
C ALA A 37 -2.21 8.31 8.72
N PRO A 38 -2.60 9.01 7.65
CA PRO A 38 -3.59 8.50 6.69
C PRO A 38 -3.14 7.20 6.02
N LYS A 39 -1.87 7.08 5.60
CA LYS A 39 -1.31 5.85 5.05
C LYS A 39 -1.54 4.65 5.97
N ASN A 40 -1.23 4.81 7.26
CA ASN A 40 -1.36 3.76 8.25
C ASN A 40 -2.83 3.38 8.50
N LEU A 41 -3.74 4.36 8.52
CA LEU A 41 -5.17 4.14 8.65
C LEU A 41 -5.72 3.32 7.46
N PHE A 42 -5.41 3.73 6.23
CA PHE A 42 -5.85 3.00 5.04
C PHE A 42 -5.24 1.61 4.94
N ALA A 43 -3.98 1.43 5.36
CA ALA A 43 -3.33 0.12 5.44
C ALA A 43 -4.07 -0.81 6.43
N LEU A 44 -4.43 -0.32 7.59
CA LEU A 44 -5.22 -1.07 8.57
C LEU A 44 -6.61 -1.44 8.01
N LEU A 45 -7.32 -0.48 7.43
CA LEU A 45 -8.63 -0.69 6.82
C LEU A 45 -8.56 -1.69 5.66
N PHE A 46 -7.49 -1.66 4.86
CA PHE A 46 -7.25 -2.62 3.78
C PHE A 46 -7.14 -4.04 4.31
N VAL A 47 -6.29 -4.27 5.32
CA VAL A 47 -6.11 -5.61 5.92
C VAL A 47 -7.39 -6.09 6.59
N LEU A 48 -8.06 -5.24 7.38
CA LEU A 48 -9.32 -5.59 8.05
C LEU A 48 -10.41 -5.93 7.04
N SER A 49 -10.56 -5.15 5.97
CA SER A 49 -11.55 -5.41 4.93
C SER A 49 -11.28 -6.74 4.22
N TRP A 50 -10.00 -7.07 3.96
CA TRP A 50 -9.65 -8.37 3.41
C TRP A 50 -10.02 -9.51 4.35
N VAL A 51 -9.68 -9.42 5.64
CA VAL A 51 -10.03 -10.45 6.64
C VAL A 51 -11.55 -10.66 6.71
N VAL A 52 -12.33 -9.58 6.76
CA VAL A 52 -13.80 -9.65 6.81
C VAL A 52 -14.37 -10.36 5.58
N ILE A 53 -13.88 -9.98 4.39
CA ILE A 53 -14.34 -10.57 3.12
C ILE A 53 -13.89 -12.02 3.00
N ALA A 54 -12.63 -12.34 3.35
CA ALA A 54 -12.10 -13.69 3.34
C ALA A 54 -12.90 -14.63 4.27
N LYS A 55 -13.20 -14.15 5.48
CA LYS A 55 -14.02 -14.90 6.43
C LYS A 55 -15.47 -15.08 5.93
N LYS A 56 -16.08 -14.04 5.38
CA LYS A 56 -17.47 -14.08 4.86
C LYS A 56 -17.60 -15.06 3.69
N ASN A 57 -16.62 -15.09 2.79
CA ASN A 57 -16.63 -15.92 1.59
C ASN A 57 -15.96 -17.28 1.81
N ASN A 58 -15.37 -17.51 2.98
CA ASN A 58 -14.52 -18.68 3.29
C ASN A 58 -13.40 -18.86 2.25
N ASP A 59 -12.85 -17.76 1.74
CA ASP A 59 -11.80 -17.73 0.73
C ASP A 59 -10.65 -16.81 1.18
N TRP A 60 -9.53 -17.43 1.53
CA TRP A 60 -8.32 -16.78 1.99
C TRP A 60 -7.29 -16.54 0.85
N GLY A 61 -7.73 -16.56 -0.39
CA GLY A 61 -6.88 -16.36 -1.57
C GLY A 61 -6.17 -17.62 -2.05
N GLY A 62 -6.80 -18.79 -1.86
CA GLY A 62 -6.33 -20.06 -2.35
C GLY A 62 -5.35 -20.80 -1.43
N GLN A 63 -4.70 -21.82 -1.98
CA GLN A 63 -3.75 -22.67 -1.24
C GLN A 63 -2.46 -21.91 -0.87
N TRP A 64 -1.70 -22.46 0.08
CA TRP A 64 -0.40 -21.94 0.49
C TRP A 64 0.61 -22.04 -0.66
N ARG A 65 1.27 -20.92 -0.99
CA ARG A 65 2.23 -20.82 -2.09
C ARG A 65 3.65 -20.55 -1.55
N THR A 66 4.66 -20.75 -2.36
CA THR A 66 6.07 -20.46 -2.02
C THR A 66 6.26 -19.01 -1.53
N ILE A 67 5.56 -18.07 -2.15
CA ILE A 67 5.60 -16.66 -1.75
C ILE A 67 5.14 -16.45 -0.30
N ASP A 68 4.16 -17.22 0.16
CA ASP A 68 3.65 -17.14 1.53
C ASP A 68 4.71 -17.60 2.54
N SER A 69 5.48 -18.62 2.18
CA SER A 69 6.61 -19.09 2.98
C SER A 69 7.72 -18.04 3.05
N ILE A 70 7.98 -17.32 1.97
CA ILE A 70 8.95 -16.21 1.95
C ILE A 70 8.50 -15.10 2.89
N PHE A 71 7.24 -14.66 2.84
CA PHE A 71 6.71 -13.67 3.77
C PHE A 71 6.76 -14.12 5.22
N LEU A 72 6.43 -15.38 5.49
CA LEU A 72 6.54 -15.96 6.84
C LEU A 72 7.99 -15.94 7.34
N LEU A 73 8.95 -16.36 6.52
CA LEU A 73 10.37 -16.33 6.87
C LEU A 73 10.85 -14.89 7.15
N TRP A 74 10.38 -13.91 6.41
CA TRP A 74 10.69 -12.51 6.65
C TRP A 74 10.15 -12.02 8.00
N ILE A 75 8.92 -12.39 8.35
CA ILE A 75 8.35 -12.06 9.68
C ILE A 75 9.16 -12.73 10.78
N LEU A 76 9.51 -14.00 10.64
CA LEU A 76 10.33 -14.71 11.61
C LEU A 76 11.73 -14.08 11.79
N ALA A 77 12.36 -13.70 10.68
CA ALA A 77 13.64 -12.99 10.73
C ALA A 77 13.50 -11.63 11.46
N ALA A 78 12.44 -10.87 11.18
CA ALA A 78 12.18 -9.61 11.84
C ALA A 78 11.94 -9.78 13.35
N ILE A 79 11.26 -10.85 13.77
CA ILE A 79 11.07 -11.19 15.19
C ILE A 79 12.41 -11.50 15.85
N ILE A 80 13.24 -12.35 15.23
CA ILE A 80 14.56 -12.72 15.77
C ILE A 80 15.44 -11.47 15.95
N VAL A 81 15.51 -10.62 14.94
CA VAL A 81 16.27 -9.36 14.99
C VAL A 81 15.75 -8.44 16.10
N SER A 82 14.43 -8.35 16.26
CA SER A 82 13.82 -7.50 17.30
C SER A 82 14.10 -8.02 18.70
N ILE A 83 14.00 -9.33 18.91
CA ILE A 83 14.34 -9.95 20.20
C ILE A 83 15.82 -9.70 20.53
N ASN A 84 16.72 -9.91 19.56
CA ASN A 84 18.14 -9.66 19.76
C ASN A 84 18.44 -8.18 20.09
N ALA A 85 17.78 -7.24 19.42
CA ALA A 85 17.90 -5.82 19.71
C ALA A 85 17.41 -5.46 21.12
N MET A 86 16.30 -6.05 21.56
CA MET A 86 15.78 -5.85 22.93
C MET A 86 16.74 -6.40 24.00
N VAL A 87 17.29 -7.59 23.77
CA VAL A 87 18.25 -8.23 24.71
C VAL A 87 19.56 -7.43 24.80
N SER A 88 20.01 -6.85 23.69
CA SER A 88 21.22 -6.04 23.60
C SER A 88 21.06 -4.59 24.12
N HIS A 89 19.95 -4.27 24.78
CA HIS A 89 19.61 -2.94 25.29
C HIS A 89 19.58 -1.81 24.24
N GLN A 90 19.55 -2.13 22.97
CA GLN A 90 19.28 -1.18 21.91
C GLN A 90 17.76 -1.05 21.78
N LEU A 91 17.21 -0.22 22.63
CA LEU A 91 15.79 0.09 22.70
C LEU A 91 15.29 0.62 21.38
N TYR A 92 14.59 -0.19 20.55
CA TYR A 92 13.49 0.30 19.69
C TYR A 92 12.88 -0.80 18.82
N GLY A 93 11.68 -1.26 19.21
CA GLY A 93 10.81 -2.12 18.38
C GLY A 93 10.13 -1.39 17.21
N GLY A 94 10.52 -0.15 16.89
CA GLY A 94 9.94 0.62 15.78
C GLY A 94 10.14 -0.04 14.42
N GLY A 95 11.35 -0.52 14.15
CA GLY A 95 11.67 -1.18 12.88
C GLY A 95 10.89 -2.48 12.64
N PHE A 96 10.65 -3.27 13.70
CA PHE A 96 9.82 -4.48 13.60
C PHE A 96 8.39 -4.16 13.18
N ARG A 97 7.79 -3.15 13.78
CA ARG A 97 6.42 -2.73 13.47
C ARG A 97 6.27 -2.32 12.00
N ASP A 98 7.24 -1.59 11.49
CA ASP A 98 7.19 -1.08 10.11
C ASP A 98 7.41 -2.20 9.10
N ILE A 99 8.41 -3.05 9.29
CA ILE A 99 8.67 -4.21 8.44
C ILE A 99 7.47 -5.15 8.41
N THR A 100 6.92 -5.51 9.58
CA THR A 100 5.77 -6.42 9.69
C THR A 100 4.54 -5.85 8.96
N ARG A 101 4.28 -4.55 9.08
CA ARG A 101 3.18 -3.89 8.38
C ARG A 101 3.34 -3.97 6.86
N PHE A 102 4.53 -3.68 6.33
CA PHE A 102 4.78 -3.77 4.88
C PHE A 102 4.65 -5.20 4.35
N ILE A 103 5.21 -6.18 5.08
CA ILE A 103 5.10 -7.59 4.73
C ILE A 103 3.62 -8.02 4.72
N LEU A 104 2.84 -7.62 5.72
CA LEU A 104 1.43 -7.97 5.82
C LEU A 104 0.62 -7.40 4.66
N ILE A 105 0.83 -6.13 4.29
CA ILE A 105 0.16 -5.51 3.14
C ILE A 105 0.54 -6.24 1.86
N ALA A 106 1.83 -6.48 1.62
CA ALA A 106 2.32 -7.16 0.42
C ALA A 106 1.75 -8.58 0.33
N TRP A 107 1.69 -9.30 1.45
CA TRP A 107 1.09 -10.63 1.52
C TRP A 107 -0.40 -10.59 1.18
N VAL A 108 -1.17 -9.69 1.78
CA VAL A 108 -2.60 -9.54 1.48
C VAL A 108 -2.82 -9.18 0.02
N VAL A 109 -2.05 -8.24 -0.54
CA VAL A 109 -2.12 -7.89 -1.97
C VAL A 109 -1.87 -9.12 -2.85
N SER A 110 -0.89 -9.97 -2.49
CA SER A 110 -0.57 -11.19 -3.23
C SER A 110 -1.69 -12.25 -3.19
N ARG A 111 -2.62 -12.14 -2.23
CA ARG A 111 -3.77 -13.03 -2.06
C ARG A 111 -5.04 -12.55 -2.76
N ILE A 112 -5.05 -11.33 -3.28
CA ILE A 112 -6.18 -10.75 -3.99
C ILE A 112 -5.90 -10.81 -5.48
N ASN A 113 -6.82 -11.37 -6.25
CA ASN A 113 -6.76 -11.37 -7.71
C ASN A 113 -7.36 -10.07 -8.24
N PHE A 114 -6.52 -9.04 -8.40
CA PHE A 114 -6.91 -7.82 -9.11
C PHE A 114 -6.83 -8.05 -10.62
N SER A 115 -7.77 -7.48 -11.38
CA SER A 115 -7.66 -7.45 -12.84
C SER A 115 -6.45 -6.60 -13.27
N THR A 116 -5.89 -6.91 -14.44
CA THR A 116 -4.75 -6.16 -15.01
C THR A 116 -5.04 -4.66 -15.06
N GLU A 117 -6.26 -4.27 -15.43
CA GLU A 117 -6.70 -2.86 -15.47
C GLU A 117 -6.59 -2.19 -14.10
N LYS A 118 -7.03 -2.87 -13.02
CA LYS A 118 -6.91 -2.36 -11.64
C LYS A 118 -5.45 -2.22 -11.21
N ILE A 119 -4.60 -3.18 -11.59
CA ILE A 119 -3.17 -3.11 -11.29
C ILE A 119 -2.55 -1.88 -11.97
N ILE A 120 -2.84 -1.66 -13.24
CA ILE A 120 -2.34 -0.49 -13.98
C ILE A 120 -2.85 0.81 -13.36
N GLN A 121 -4.13 0.87 -12.98
CA GLN A 121 -4.68 2.03 -12.27
C GLN A 121 -3.93 2.32 -10.97
N LEU A 122 -3.62 1.30 -10.17
CA LEU A 122 -2.85 1.46 -8.94
C LEU A 122 -1.43 1.97 -9.21
N VAL A 123 -0.75 1.45 -10.23
CA VAL A 123 0.60 1.89 -10.61
C VAL A 123 0.57 3.34 -11.11
N MET A 124 -0.36 3.69 -12.00
CA MET A 124 -0.53 5.07 -12.49
C MET A 124 -0.81 6.05 -11.35
N LEU A 125 -1.67 5.66 -10.42
CA LEU A 125 -2.00 6.48 -9.25
C LEU A 125 -0.80 6.66 -8.31
N SER A 126 0.00 5.60 -8.11
CA SER A 126 1.24 5.67 -7.32
C SER A 126 2.25 6.65 -7.93
N ILE A 127 2.41 6.61 -9.25
CA ILE A 127 3.28 7.54 -9.99
C ILE A 127 2.76 8.97 -9.82
N LEU A 128 1.48 9.21 -10.05
CA LEU A 128 0.87 10.53 -9.91
C LEU A 128 1.03 11.09 -8.48
N ALA A 129 0.74 10.28 -7.47
CA ALA A 129 0.91 10.65 -6.07
C ALA A 129 2.36 11.02 -5.75
N THR A 130 3.32 10.27 -6.28
CA THR A 130 4.75 10.57 -6.12
C THR A 130 5.13 11.90 -6.77
N VAL A 131 4.71 12.13 -8.01
CA VAL A 131 4.99 13.39 -8.72
C VAL A 131 4.41 14.60 -7.97
N LEU A 132 3.16 14.51 -7.52
CA LEU A 132 2.52 15.59 -6.75
C LEU A 132 3.27 15.85 -5.42
N THR A 133 3.70 14.79 -4.73
CA THR A 133 4.47 14.94 -3.49
C THR A 133 5.85 15.54 -3.73
N LEU A 134 6.52 15.19 -4.83
CA LEU A 134 7.78 15.81 -5.22
C LEU A 134 7.64 17.30 -5.48
N ILE A 135 6.60 17.69 -6.22
CA ILE A 135 6.28 19.10 -6.48
C ILE A 135 6.04 19.83 -5.17
N TYR A 136 5.23 19.26 -4.28
CA TYR A 136 4.96 19.83 -2.96
C TYR A 136 6.25 19.99 -2.13
N ALA A 137 7.06 18.92 -2.01
CA ALA A 137 8.30 18.92 -1.25
C ALA A 137 9.34 19.93 -1.80
N TYR A 138 9.36 20.15 -3.12
CA TYR A 138 10.22 21.13 -3.76
C TYR A 138 9.85 22.57 -3.34
N PHE A 139 8.57 22.91 -3.35
CA PHE A 139 8.10 24.22 -2.94
C PHE A 139 8.26 24.46 -1.44
N GLU A 140 7.97 23.46 -0.61
CA GLU A 140 8.15 23.55 0.85
C GLU A 140 9.63 23.68 1.24
N GLY A 141 10.53 23.00 0.53
CA GLY A 141 11.97 23.02 0.74
C GLY A 141 12.71 24.22 0.14
N ASN A 142 12.01 25.27 -0.34
CA ASN A 142 12.60 26.42 -1.01
C ASN A 142 13.52 26.04 -2.20
N GLY A 143 13.09 25.07 -2.98
CA GLY A 143 13.84 24.57 -4.15
C GLY A 143 14.88 23.50 -3.83
N VAL A 144 14.97 23.03 -2.60
CA VAL A 144 15.87 21.95 -2.18
C VAL A 144 15.07 20.72 -1.79
N LEU A 145 15.17 19.66 -2.57
CA LEU A 145 14.51 18.38 -2.28
C LEU A 145 15.35 17.60 -1.26
N ARG A 146 14.91 17.57 -0.01
CA ARG A 146 15.62 16.87 1.08
C ARG A 146 15.13 15.46 1.30
N GLU A 147 13.81 15.30 1.48
CA GLU A 147 13.19 13.99 1.76
C GLU A 147 11.68 14.01 1.45
N LEU A 148 11.07 12.85 1.30
CA LEU A 148 9.62 12.69 1.25
C LEU A 148 9.12 12.45 2.67
N HIS A 149 8.25 13.30 3.19
CA HIS A 149 7.83 13.34 4.59
C HIS A 149 7.41 11.98 5.19
N SER A 150 6.69 11.18 4.43
CA SER A 150 6.18 9.89 4.93
C SER A 150 7.10 8.71 4.67
N VAL A 151 8.09 8.88 3.81
CA VAL A 151 9.07 7.81 3.48
C VAL A 151 10.24 7.86 4.45
N GLY A 152 10.44 8.98 5.13
CA GLY A 152 11.47 9.17 6.14
C GLY A 152 12.82 9.56 5.53
N HIS A 153 13.91 8.97 6.01
CA HIS A 153 15.27 9.35 5.69
C HIS A 153 15.55 9.48 4.17
N ILE A 154 16.44 10.39 3.78
CA ILE A 154 16.80 10.72 2.38
C ILE A 154 17.12 9.47 1.53
N ASN A 155 17.80 8.47 2.09
CA ASN A 155 18.11 7.23 1.38
C ASN A 155 16.85 6.40 1.05
N HIS A 156 15.87 6.35 1.95
CA HIS A 156 14.60 5.68 1.70
C HIS A 156 13.79 6.40 0.64
N SER A 157 13.80 7.74 0.66
CA SER A 157 13.18 8.56 -0.38
C SER A 157 13.82 8.31 -1.75
N ALA A 158 15.14 8.20 -1.83
CA ALA A 158 15.85 7.87 -3.07
C ALA A 158 15.48 6.48 -3.61
N ILE A 159 15.42 5.46 -2.75
CA ILE A 159 15.00 4.10 -3.15
C ILE A 159 13.56 4.10 -3.63
N TYR A 160 12.66 4.78 -2.93
CA TYR A 160 11.25 4.92 -3.32
C TYR A 160 11.10 5.58 -4.70
N LEU A 161 11.83 6.66 -4.94
CA LEU A 161 11.85 7.35 -6.22
C LEU A 161 12.41 6.46 -7.34
N LEU A 162 13.47 5.70 -7.08
CA LEU A 162 14.04 4.76 -8.03
C LEU A 162 13.02 3.69 -8.44
N ILE A 163 12.29 3.11 -7.49
CA ILE A 163 11.25 2.12 -7.76
C ILE A 163 10.12 2.76 -8.59
N THR A 164 9.69 3.97 -8.23
CA THR A 164 8.65 4.68 -8.97
C THR A 164 9.09 5.02 -10.39
N TYR A 165 10.34 5.44 -10.58
CA TYR A 165 10.91 5.68 -11.89
C TYR A 165 10.99 4.41 -12.73
N ALA A 166 11.49 3.31 -12.16
CA ALA A 166 11.59 2.02 -12.86
C ALA A 166 10.21 1.50 -13.29
N THR A 167 9.19 1.62 -12.43
CA THR A 167 7.82 1.23 -12.77
C THR A 167 7.21 2.14 -13.84
N SER A 168 7.50 3.45 -13.81
CA SER A 168 7.07 4.40 -14.86
C SER A 168 7.68 4.05 -16.21
N LEU A 169 8.97 3.74 -16.22
CA LEU A 169 9.69 3.35 -17.44
C LEU A 169 9.14 2.01 -17.99
N ALA A 170 8.89 1.05 -17.11
CA ALA A 170 8.30 -0.21 -17.51
C ALA A 170 6.90 -0.04 -18.14
N LEU A 171 6.04 0.80 -17.56
CA LEU A 171 4.75 1.13 -18.18
C LEU A 171 4.92 1.77 -19.56
N LEU A 172 5.83 2.70 -19.70
CA LEU A 172 6.06 3.42 -20.96
C LEU A 172 6.59 2.50 -22.08
N LEU A 173 7.40 1.49 -21.72
CA LEU A 173 8.00 0.57 -22.70
C LEU A 173 7.10 -0.61 -23.07
N PHE A 174 6.23 -1.05 -22.19
CA PHE A 174 5.48 -2.31 -22.34
C PHE A 174 3.96 -2.12 -22.42
N TYR A 175 3.47 -0.89 -22.27
CA TYR A 175 2.05 -0.58 -22.30
C TYR A 175 1.73 0.61 -23.20
#